data_f49396709021e85350515df200990314
#
_entry.id   f49396709021e85350515df200990314
#
_cell.length_a   1.000
_cell.length_b   1.000
_cell.length_c   1.000
_cell.angle_alpha   90.00
_cell.angle_beta   90.00
_cell.angle_gamma   90.00
#
_symmetry.space_group_name_H-M   'P 1'
#
loop_
_entity.id
_entity.type
_entity.pdbx_description
1 polymer ?
#
loop_
_entity_poly.entity_id
_entity_poly.type
_entity_poly.pdbx_seq_one_letter_code
_entity_poly.pdbx_strand_id
1 'polypeptide(L)'
;MFVNLWVTTNCNFSCKYCYEGVEKKNYILDKKTVDNLVHHIQQAICIGEEIIIEFHGGEPLLNFPLIEYTIRKINDVFPNIKRHYGITTNAFYLKGDILDFITKWMDFNLSVSIDGTPEVNDSYRIMNNGLGTFEKIEENIKALLKKRADAMARITVLPDTVQYLYKNSVFLAEMGFRIVGGALDYYNPRWNERKFKILYEELVKLKKYQMEEKNVRFPMTNFYCRKMGECGFGKNYFTLY
;
A
#
# COMPACT_ATOMS: atom_id res chain seq x y z
N MET A 1 -8.84 17.73 1.44
CA MET A 1 -8.49 17.12 2.77
C MET A 1 -8.02 15.70 2.55
N PHE A 2 -6.90 15.27 3.17
CA PHE A 2 -6.37 13.90 3.08
C PHE A 2 -6.36 13.24 4.46
N VAL A 3 -6.91 12.03 4.58
CA VAL A 3 -7.02 11.28 5.84
C VAL A 3 -6.41 9.89 5.67
N ASN A 4 -5.41 9.55 6.49
CA ASN A 4 -4.97 8.18 6.67
C ASN A 4 -5.76 7.55 7.81
N LEU A 5 -6.57 6.54 7.51
CA LEU A 5 -7.44 5.88 8.48
C LEU A 5 -6.92 4.48 8.81
N TRP A 6 -6.36 4.33 10.00
CA TRP A 6 -5.88 3.05 10.53
C TRP A 6 -7.02 2.25 11.14
N VAL A 7 -7.65 1.41 10.36
CA VAL A 7 -8.87 0.69 10.77
C VAL A 7 -8.61 -0.42 11.77
N THR A 8 -7.37 -0.91 11.86
CA THR A 8 -6.93 -1.90 12.85
C THR A 8 -5.40 -2.00 12.87
N THR A 9 -4.82 -2.36 14.02
CA THR A 9 -3.40 -2.73 14.11
C THR A 9 -3.17 -4.23 13.92
N ASN A 10 -4.25 -5.03 13.89
CA ASN A 10 -4.16 -6.48 13.69
C ASN A 10 -3.71 -6.82 12.28
N CYS A 11 -2.94 -7.88 12.14
CA CYS A 11 -2.51 -8.42 10.87
C CYS A 11 -2.45 -9.95 10.94
N ASN A 12 -2.83 -10.60 9.86
CA ASN A 12 -2.69 -12.04 9.68
C ASN A 12 -1.27 -12.46 9.24
N PHE A 13 -0.37 -11.47 8.98
CA PHE A 13 1.04 -11.68 8.67
C PHE A 13 1.95 -11.15 9.77
N SER A 14 3.15 -11.75 9.87
CA SER A 14 4.25 -11.37 10.76
C SER A 14 5.50 -11.04 9.94
N CYS A 15 5.39 -10.06 9.04
CA CYS A 15 6.51 -9.64 8.20
C CYS A 15 7.71 -9.20 9.05
N LYS A 16 8.90 -9.73 8.76
CA LYS A 16 10.13 -9.51 9.57
C LYS A 16 10.59 -8.05 9.61
N TYR A 17 10.20 -7.24 8.64
CA TYR A 17 10.52 -5.81 8.54
C TYR A 17 9.35 -4.90 8.92
N CYS A 18 8.28 -5.46 9.51
CA CYS A 18 7.09 -4.66 9.79
C CYS A 18 7.40 -3.53 10.77
N TYR A 19 7.13 -2.28 10.36
CA TYR A 19 7.35 -1.10 11.21
C TYR A 19 6.43 -1.06 12.43
N GLU A 20 5.31 -1.78 12.43
CA GLU A 20 4.44 -1.96 13.59
C GLU A 20 5.06 -2.87 14.67
N GLY A 21 6.21 -3.51 14.37
CA GLY A 21 6.90 -4.41 15.29
C GLY A 21 6.24 -5.78 15.41
N VAL A 22 6.84 -6.60 16.29
CA VAL A 22 6.38 -7.99 16.57
C VAL A 22 5.19 -7.97 17.52
N GLU A 23 5.22 -7.09 18.52
CA GLU A 23 4.15 -6.91 19.51
C GLU A 23 3.18 -5.81 19.04
N LYS A 24 2.18 -6.23 18.27
CA LYS A 24 1.12 -5.31 17.82
C LYS A 24 0.10 -5.10 18.92
N LYS A 25 -0.18 -3.85 19.24
CA LYS A 25 -1.33 -3.54 20.11
C LYS A 25 -2.60 -3.92 19.37
N ASN A 26 -3.46 -4.74 20.00
CA ASN A 26 -4.75 -5.14 19.43
C ASN A 26 -5.74 -3.97 19.49
N TYR A 27 -5.64 -3.07 18.51
CA TYR A 27 -6.57 -1.96 18.38
C TYR A 27 -7.44 -2.18 17.14
N ILE A 28 -8.75 -1.99 17.28
CA ILE A 28 -9.73 -2.06 16.22
C ILE A 28 -10.55 -0.78 16.29
N LEU A 29 -10.52 0.00 15.22
CA LEU A 29 -11.31 1.22 15.12
C LEU A 29 -12.79 0.88 15.07
N ASP A 30 -13.62 1.71 15.70
CA ASP A 30 -15.06 1.53 15.76
C ASP A 30 -15.83 2.56 14.90
N LYS A 31 -17.13 2.32 14.72
CA LYS A 31 -18.02 3.22 13.97
C LYS A 31 -18.13 4.60 14.60
N LYS A 32 -18.08 4.71 15.93
CA LYS A 32 -18.17 5.98 16.65
C LYS A 32 -17.00 6.89 16.29
N THR A 33 -15.80 6.34 16.17
CA THR A 33 -14.62 7.09 15.74
C THR A 33 -14.79 7.59 14.30
N VAL A 34 -15.37 6.79 13.41
CA VAL A 34 -15.70 7.23 12.04
C VAL A 34 -16.74 8.35 12.05
N ASP A 35 -17.78 8.25 12.89
CA ASP A 35 -18.78 9.31 13.01
C ASP A 35 -18.19 10.62 13.51
N ASN A 36 -17.27 10.56 14.47
CA ASN A 36 -16.51 11.73 14.94
C ASN A 36 -15.63 12.33 13.84
N LEU A 37 -14.95 11.47 13.05
CA LEU A 37 -14.17 11.91 11.89
C LEU A 37 -15.06 12.64 10.88
N VAL A 38 -16.21 12.09 10.53
CA VAL A 38 -17.16 12.70 9.59
C VAL A 38 -17.61 14.06 10.10
N HIS A 39 -17.97 14.16 11.41
CA HIS A 39 -18.31 15.43 12.02
C HIS A 39 -17.16 16.45 11.95
N HIS A 40 -15.92 16.03 12.21
CA HIS A 40 -14.76 16.89 12.08
C HIS A 40 -14.56 17.36 10.63
N ILE A 41 -14.70 16.47 9.64
CA ILE A 41 -14.63 16.83 8.21
C ILE A 41 -15.69 17.88 7.87
N GLN A 42 -16.95 17.73 8.35
CA GLN A 42 -18.01 18.71 8.11
C GLN A 42 -17.66 20.10 8.60
N GLN A 43 -16.94 20.21 9.72
CA GLN A 43 -16.53 21.49 10.29
C GLN A 43 -15.30 22.10 9.61
N ALA A 44 -14.41 21.27 9.06
CA ALA A 44 -13.09 21.68 8.59
C ALA A 44 -12.97 21.83 7.06
N ILE A 45 -13.87 21.16 6.29
CA ILE A 45 -13.74 21.15 4.83
C ILE A 45 -14.15 22.50 4.21
N CYS A 46 -13.28 23.02 3.33
CA CYS A 46 -13.51 24.27 2.62
C CYS A 46 -14.17 24.03 1.25
N ILE A 47 -14.79 25.09 0.71
CA ILE A 47 -15.41 25.04 -0.63
C ILE A 47 -14.32 24.75 -1.68
N GLY A 48 -14.58 23.77 -2.54
CA GLY A 48 -13.65 23.34 -3.60
C GLY A 48 -12.61 22.32 -3.19
N GLU A 49 -12.58 21.90 -1.92
CA GLU A 49 -11.73 20.79 -1.48
C GLU A 49 -12.33 19.42 -1.83
N GLU A 50 -11.45 18.43 -1.98
CA GLU A 50 -11.79 17.02 -2.16
C GLU A 50 -11.50 16.26 -0.86
N ILE A 51 -12.22 15.17 -0.63
CA ILE A 51 -11.96 14.23 0.49
C ILE A 51 -11.22 13.03 -0.06
N ILE A 52 -10.04 12.74 0.51
CA ILE A 52 -9.27 11.53 0.19
C ILE A 52 -9.13 10.73 1.48
N ILE A 53 -9.63 9.50 1.49
CA ILE A 53 -9.48 8.57 2.62
C ILE A 53 -8.59 7.41 2.17
N GLU A 54 -7.45 7.22 2.82
CA GLU A 54 -6.58 6.08 2.59
C GLU A 54 -6.62 5.12 3.78
N PHE A 55 -7.09 3.89 3.52
CA PHE A 55 -7.23 2.86 4.54
C PHE A 55 -5.90 2.14 4.77
N HIS A 56 -5.48 2.16 6.02
CA HIS A 56 -4.26 1.53 6.51
C HIS A 56 -4.52 0.66 7.73
N GLY A 57 -3.45 0.08 8.25
CA GLY A 57 -3.45 -0.70 9.47
C GLY A 57 -2.37 -1.77 9.45
N GLY A 58 -2.51 -2.79 10.27
CA GLY A 58 -1.77 -4.03 10.11
C GLY A 58 -2.19 -4.70 8.80
N GLU A 59 -3.44 -5.17 8.72
CA GLU A 59 -4.13 -5.54 7.49
C GLU A 59 -5.53 -4.95 7.51
N PRO A 60 -5.81 -3.92 6.70
CA PRO A 60 -7.09 -3.21 6.78
C PRO A 60 -8.31 -4.08 6.45
N LEU A 61 -8.16 -5.09 5.58
CA LEU A 61 -9.28 -5.99 5.23
C LEU A 61 -9.73 -6.90 6.39
N LEU A 62 -9.00 -6.96 7.51
CA LEU A 62 -9.50 -7.58 8.75
C LEU A 62 -10.65 -6.80 9.38
N ASN A 63 -10.75 -5.51 9.12
CA ASN A 63 -11.89 -4.67 9.53
C ASN A 63 -12.67 -4.15 8.31
N PHE A 64 -12.88 -5.01 7.33
CA PHE A 64 -13.62 -4.67 6.11
C PHE A 64 -15.01 -4.06 6.38
N PRO A 65 -15.80 -4.53 7.35
CA PRO A 65 -17.09 -3.91 7.68
C PRO A 65 -16.99 -2.42 8.04
N LEU A 66 -15.87 -1.99 8.65
CA LEU A 66 -15.67 -0.58 8.96
C LEU A 66 -15.29 0.23 7.72
N ILE A 67 -14.49 -0.35 6.80
CA ILE A 67 -14.17 0.26 5.50
C ILE A 67 -15.46 0.53 4.72
N GLU A 68 -16.32 -0.48 4.62
CA GLU A 68 -17.62 -0.36 3.96
C GLU A 68 -18.50 0.71 4.62
N TYR A 69 -18.58 0.71 5.94
CA TYR A 69 -19.29 1.72 6.71
C TYR A 69 -18.77 3.13 6.43
N THR A 70 -17.46 3.30 6.47
CA THR A 70 -16.80 4.60 6.25
C THR A 70 -17.13 5.16 4.87
N ILE A 71 -16.99 4.34 3.83
CA ILE A 71 -17.27 4.76 2.45
C ILE A 71 -18.73 5.16 2.29
N ARG A 72 -19.66 4.35 2.79
CA ARG A 72 -21.10 4.65 2.74
C ARG A 72 -21.40 5.96 3.48
N LYS A 73 -20.92 6.11 4.71
CA LYS A 73 -21.13 7.30 5.55
C LYS A 73 -20.59 8.58 4.91
N ILE A 74 -19.38 8.55 4.37
CA ILE A 74 -18.77 9.69 3.66
C ILE A 74 -19.58 10.04 2.41
N ASN A 75 -20.01 9.04 1.64
CA ASN A 75 -20.83 9.29 0.45
C ASN A 75 -22.19 9.90 0.78
N ASP A 76 -22.84 9.44 1.85
CA ASP A 76 -24.16 9.93 2.27
C ASP A 76 -24.09 11.36 2.82
N VAL A 77 -23.05 11.68 3.60
CA VAL A 77 -22.90 13.00 4.26
C VAL A 77 -22.37 14.08 3.30
N PHE A 78 -21.56 13.68 2.32
CA PHE A 78 -20.90 14.61 1.40
C PHE A 78 -21.25 14.35 -0.08
N PRO A 79 -22.55 14.31 -0.48
CA PRO A 79 -22.95 13.89 -1.84
C PRO A 79 -22.37 14.79 -2.94
N ASN A 80 -22.14 16.07 -2.64
CA ASN A 80 -21.68 17.09 -3.60
C ASN A 80 -20.18 17.38 -3.53
N ILE A 81 -19.42 16.70 -2.65
CA ILE A 81 -17.98 16.85 -2.53
C ILE A 81 -17.31 15.69 -3.26
N LYS A 82 -16.27 15.98 -4.04
CA LYS A 82 -15.48 14.95 -4.71
C LYS A 82 -14.72 14.13 -3.68
N ARG A 83 -14.80 12.83 -3.78
CA ARG A 83 -14.28 11.86 -2.80
C ARG A 83 -13.49 10.79 -3.50
N HIS A 84 -12.37 10.41 -2.88
CA HIS A 84 -11.48 9.38 -3.36
C HIS A 84 -11.08 8.45 -2.22
N TYR A 85 -10.90 7.18 -2.54
CA TYR A 85 -10.54 6.16 -1.56
C TYR A 85 -9.31 5.40 -2.02
N GLY A 86 -8.45 5.07 -1.06
CA GLY A 86 -7.27 4.25 -1.29
C GLY A 86 -7.11 3.17 -0.23
N ILE A 87 -6.36 2.12 -0.58
CA ILE A 87 -6.01 1.05 0.34
C ILE A 87 -4.64 0.47 0.01
N THR A 88 -3.90 0.09 1.05
CA THR A 88 -2.75 -0.79 0.93
C THR A 88 -3.05 -2.09 1.68
N THR A 89 -3.00 -3.23 1.00
CA THR A 89 -3.36 -4.54 1.56
C THR A 89 -2.31 -5.60 1.26
N ASN A 90 -2.24 -6.64 2.08
CA ASN A 90 -1.45 -7.84 1.81
C ASN A 90 -2.16 -8.84 0.88
N ALA A 91 -3.34 -8.51 0.38
CA ALA A 91 -4.16 -9.27 -0.56
C ALA A 91 -4.72 -10.63 -0.05
N PHE A 92 -4.47 -11.05 1.18
CA PHE A 92 -4.93 -12.36 1.67
C PHE A 92 -6.46 -12.49 1.66
N TYR A 93 -7.17 -11.42 2.02
CA TYR A 93 -8.65 -11.37 2.04
C TYR A 93 -9.27 -10.78 0.76
N LEU A 94 -8.46 -10.46 -0.24
CA LEU A 94 -8.91 -9.79 -1.46
C LEU A 94 -9.55 -10.78 -2.45
N LYS A 95 -10.74 -11.28 -2.11
CA LYS A 95 -11.51 -12.26 -2.90
C LYS A 95 -13.01 -12.09 -2.71
N GLY A 96 -13.82 -12.66 -3.61
CA GLY A 96 -15.29 -12.60 -3.56
C GLY A 96 -15.81 -11.16 -3.46
N ASP A 97 -16.79 -10.93 -2.61
CA ASP A 97 -17.45 -9.64 -2.42
C ASP A 97 -16.48 -8.53 -1.98
N ILE A 98 -15.45 -8.88 -1.21
CA ILE A 98 -14.41 -7.92 -0.81
C ILE A 98 -13.64 -7.43 -2.04
N LEU A 99 -13.24 -8.33 -2.95
CA LEU A 99 -12.58 -7.94 -4.19
C LEU A 99 -13.47 -7.02 -5.03
N ASP A 100 -14.75 -7.35 -5.17
CA ASP A 100 -15.69 -6.56 -5.97
C ASP A 100 -15.89 -5.17 -5.38
N PHE A 101 -16.02 -5.08 -4.06
CA PHE A 101 -16.13 -3.81 -3.36
C PHE A 101 -14.86 -2.96 -3.52
N ILE A 102 -13.69 -3.54 -3.24
CA ILE A 102 -12.40 -2.83 -3.33
C ILE A 102 -12.13 -2.35 -4.75
N THR A 103 -12.36 -3.18 -5.75
CA THR A 103 -12.14 -2.79 -7.16
C THR A 103 -13.08 -1.68 -7.64
N LYS A 104 -14.26 -1.57 -7.03
CA LYS A 104 -15.25 -0.52 -7.33
C LYS A 104 -14.89 0.81 -6.70
N TRP A 105 -14.40 0.82 -5.47
CA TRP A 105 -14.31 2.03 -4.66
C TRP A 105 -12.90 2.62 -4.54
N MET A 106 -11.84 1.84 -4.69
CA MET A 106 -10.46 2.34 -4.54
C MET A 106 -9.96 2.98 -5.84
N ASP A 107 -10.23 4.27 -6.00
CA ASP A 107 -9.91 5.07 -7.19
C ASP A 107 -8.68 5.97 -7.01
N PHE A 108 -8.22 6.20 -5.76
CA PHE A 108 -7.04 6.99 -5.46
C PHE A 108 -5.76 6.15 -5.43
N ASN A 109 -5.78 5.08 -4.62
CA ASN A 109 -4.67 4.16 -4.47
C ASN A 109 -5.19 2.74 -4.24
N LEU A 110 -4.71 1.78 -5.02
CA LEU A 110 -4.95 0.37 -4.80
C LEU A 110 -3.60 -0.35 -4.85
N SER A 111 -3.01 -0.52 -3.67
CA SER A 111 -1.68 -1.08 -3.52
C SER A 111 -1.72 -2.46 -2.87
N VAL A 112 -0.93 -3.37 -3.44
CA VAL A 112 -0.69 -4.71 -2.90
C VAL A 112 0.74 -4.81 -2.39
N SER A 113 0.89 -5.16 -1.13
CA SER A 113 2.18 -5.40 -0.52
C SER A 113 2.73 -6.77 -0.93
N ILE A 114 3.74 -6.80 -1.80
CA ILE A 114 4.39 -8.00 -2.33
C ILE A 114 5.83 -7.67 -2.72
N ASP A 115 6.80 -8.52 -2.39
CA ASP A 115 8.22 -8.17 -2.50
C ASP A 115 8.95 -8.80 -3.70
N GLY A 116 8.25 -9.54 -4.56
CA GLY A 116 8.83 -10.13 -5.77
C GLY A 116 8.57 -11.62 -5.90
N THR A 117 9.61 -12.39 -6.28
CA THR A 117 9.48 -13.86 -6.45
C THR A 117 9.07 -14.55 -5.14
N PRO A 118 8.48 -15.76 -5.22
CA PRO A 118 8.06 -16.50 -4.02
C PRO A 118 9.15 -16.59 -2.97
N GLU A 119 10.39 -16.89 -3.38
CA GLU A 119 11.53 -17.06 -2.48
C GLU A 119 11.87 -15.79 -1.72
N VAL A 120 11.88 -14.64 -2.40
CA VAL A 120 12.18 -13.34 -1.77
C VAL A 120 11.01 -12.88 -0.93
N ASN A 121 9.80 -12.96 -1.44
CA ASN A 121 8.59 -12.61 -0.70
C ASN A 121 8.50 -13.37 0.62
N ASP A 122 8.57 -14.70 0.57
CA ASP A 122 8.37 -15.59 1.71
C ASP A 122 9.56 -15.59 2.70
N SER A 123 10.71 -15.05 2.30
CA SER A 123 11.82 -14.82 3.22
C SER A 123 11.50 -13.81 4.30
N TYR A 124 10.62 -12.85 4.02
CA TYR A 124 10.31 -11.71 4.90
C TYR A 124 8.82 -11.58 5.20
N ARG A 125 7.94 -11.86 4.23
CA ARG A 125 6.50 -11.81 4.41
C ARG A 125 5.99 -13.19 4.78
N ILE A 126 5.89 -13.45 6.08
CA ILE A 126 5.45 -14.73 6.64
C ILE A 126 4.09 -14.58 7.32
N MET A 127 3.34 -15.66 7.34
CA MET A 127 2.12 -15.77 8.13
C MET A 127 2.45 -15.88 9.63
N ASN A 128 1.47 -15.69 10.50
CA ASN A 128 1.64 -15.81 11.95
C ASN A 128 2.09 -17.21 12.39
N ASN A 129 1.86 -18.24 11.56
CA ASN A 129 2.35 -19.61 11.79
C ASN A 129 3.74 -19.88 11.18
N GLY A 130 4.43 -18.86 10.65
CA GLY A 130 5.76 -18.96 10.08
C GLY A 130 5.83 -19.44 8.62
N LEU A 131 4.70 -19.79 8.00
CA LEU A 131 4.66 -20.22 6.60
C LEU A 131 4.75 -19.02 5.64
N GLY A 132 5.23 -19.27 4.41
CA GLY A 132 5.23 -18.29 3.35
C GLY A 132 3.84 -17.80 2.97
N THR A 133 3.76 -16.62 2.39
CA THR A 133 2.49 -15.96 2.06
C THR A 133 2.17 -15.97 0.57
N PHE A 134 3.17 -16.14 -0.29
CA PHE A 134 3.03 -15.96 -1.74
C PHE A 134 1.93 -16.85 -2.34
N GLU A 135 1.99 -18.16 -2.10
CA GLU A 135 1.00 -19.12 -2.60
C GLU A 135 -0.44 -18.76 -2.19
N LYS A 136 -0.61 -18.16 -0.99
CA LYS A 136 -1.93 -17.80 -0.45
C LYS A 136 -2.52 -16.53 -1.07
N ILE A 137 -1.68 -15.66 -1.65
CA ILE A 137 -2.12 -14.37 -2.20
C ILE A 137 -2.08 -14.33 -3.74
N GLU A 138 -1.36 -15.22 -4.38
CA GLU A 138 -1.12 -15.21 -5.83
C GLU A 138 -2.43 -15.19 -6.64
N GLU A 139 -3.35 -16.11 -6.36
CA GLU A 139 -4.62 -16.19 -7.08
C GLU A 139 -5.52 -14.96 -6.83
N ASN A 140 -5.50 -14.41 -5.61
CA ASN A 140 -6.22 -13.18 -5.29
C ASN A 140 -5.66 -11.98 -6.09
N ILE A 141 -4.33 -11.92 -6.22
CA ILE A 141 -3.65 -10.87 -7.01
C ILE A 141 -3.99 -11.03 -8.49
N LYS A 142 -3.94 -12.24 -9.04
CA LYS A 142 -4.33 -12.49 -10.43
C LYS A 142 -5.79 -12.08 -10.70
N ALA A 143 -6.70 -12.37 -9.76
CA ALA A 143 -8.10 -11.96 -9.86
C ALA A 143 -8.25 -10.42 -9.79
N LEU A 144 -7.49 -9.75 -8.92
CA LEU A 144 -7.43 -8.30 -8.86
C LEU A 144 -6.98 -7.70 -10.18
N LEU A 145 -5.85 -8.16 -10.72
CA LEU A 145 -5.25 -7.59 -11.93
C LEU A 145 -6.12 -7.75 -13.19
N LYS A 146 -6.96 -8.78 -13.25
CA LYS A 146 -7.99 -8.91 -14.29
C LYS A 146 -9.03 -7.79 -14.24
N LYS A 147 -9.34 -7.25 -13.06
CA LYS A 147 -10.32 -6.19 -12.86
C LYS A 147 -9.68 -4.79 -12.83
N ARG A 148 -8.47 -4.68 -12.26
CA ARG A 148 -7.77 -3.43 -11.98
C ARG A 148 -6.28 -3.57 -12.33
N ALA A 149 -5.96 -3.47 -13.62
CA ALA A 149 -4.59 -3.51 -14.11
C ALA A 149 -3.73 -2.31 -13.66
N ASP A 150 -4.37 -1.28 -13.12
CA ASP A 150 -3.75 -0.09 -12.51
C ASP A 150 -3.39 -0.28 -11.02
N ALA A 151 -3.74 -1.41 -10.42
CA ALA A 151 -3.27 -1.74 -9.07
C ALA A 151 -1.73 -1.77 -9.03
N MET A 152 -1.17 -1.26 -7.92
CA MET A 152 0.28 -1.15 -7.74
C MET A 152 0.82 -2.28 -6.88
N ALA A 153 1.89 -2.93 -7.33
CA ALA A 153 2.72 -3.74 -6.44
C ALA A 153 3.61 -2.82 -5.60
N ARG A 154 3.69 -3.08 -4.29
CA ARG A 154 4.51 -2.30 -3.37
C ARG A 154 5.57 -3.20 -2.71
N ILE A 155 6.82 -2.99 -3.11
CA ILE A 155 7.99 -3.72 -2.61
C ILE A 155 8.58 -2.97 -1.41
N THR A 156 8.96 -3.69 -0.37
CA THR A 156 9.88 -3.17 0.66
C THR A 156 11.30 -3.56 0.29
N VAL A 157 12.14 -2.58 -0.03
CA VAL A 157 13.53 -2.79 -0.45
C VAL A 157 14.42 -2.85 0.77
N LEU A 158 14.98 -4.02 1.02
CA LEU A 158 15.86 -4.30 2.15
C LEU A 158 17.32 -4.40 1.72
N PRO A 159 18.28 -4.08 2.60
CA PRO A 159 19.71 -4.24 2.28
C PRO A 159 20.10 -5.68 1.93
N ASP A 160 19.38 -6.69 2.43
CA ASP A 160 19.68 -8.10 2.15
C ASP A 160 19.09 -8.61 0.84
N THR A 161 18.09 -7.93 0.30
CA THR A 161 17.41 -8.32 -0.95
C THR A 161 17.62 -7.34 -2.08
N VAL A 162 18.35 -6.26 -1.84
CA VAL A 162 18.54 -5.18 -2.82
C VAL A 162 19.13 -5.66 -4.15
N GLN A 163 19.98 -6.67 -4.15
CA GLN A 163 20.57 -7.28 -5.34
C GLN A 163 19.57 -8.03 -6.22
N TYR A 164 18.37 -8.25 -5.73
CA TYR A 164 17.28 -8.91 -6.46
C TYR A 164 16.20 -7.92 -6.91
N LEU A 165 16.38 -6.62 -6.69
CA LEU A 165 15.34 -5.61 -6.95
C LEU A 165 14.89 -5.61 -8.42
N TYR A 166 15.81 -5.69 -9.36
CA TYR A 166 15.48 -5.80 -10.79
C TYR A 166 14.67 -7.07 -11.07
N LYS A 167 15.19 -8.24 -10.66
CA LYS A 167 14.52 -9.54 -10.88
C LYS A 167 13.11 -9.55 -10.28
N ASN A 168 12.96 -9.07 -9.04
CA ASN A 168 11.68 -9.04 -8.35
C ASN A 168 10.68 -8.10 -9.01
N SER A 169 11.14 -6.92 -9.43
CA SER A 169 10.28 -5.94 -10.08
C SER A 169 9.80 -6.42 -11.46
N VAL A 170 10.67 -7.05 -12.24
CA VAL A 170 10.33 -7.64 -13.53
C VAL A 170 9.35 -8.80 -13.36
N PHE A 171 9.60 -9.69 -12.40
CA PHE A 171 8.68 -10.78 -12.06
C PHE A 171 7.26 -10.27 -11.75
N LEU A 172 7.12 -9.19 -10.99
CA LEU A 172 5.82 -8.60 -10.69
C LEU A 172 5.18 -7.94 -11.93
N ALA A 173 6.00 -7.35 -12.80
CA ALA A 173 5.52 -6.82 -14.08
C ALA A 173 4.98 -7.94 -14.98
N GLU A 174 5.69 -9.07 -15.07
CA GLU A 174 5.28 -10.27 -15.82
C GLU A 174 4.04 -10.93 -15.20
N MET A 175 3.84 -10.83 -13.89
CA MET A 175 2.59 -11.25 -13.21
C MET A 175 1.38 -10.40 -13.66
N GLY A 176 1.60 -9.21 -14.21
CA GLY A 176 0.55 -8.33 -14.75
C GLY A 176 0.45 -6.96 -14.08
N PHE A 177 1.29 -6.63 -13.10
CA PHE A 177 1.31 -5.28 -12.52
C PHE A 177 1.89 -4.28 -13.53
N ARG A 178 1.16 -3.19 -13.77
CA ARG A 178 1.64 -2.08 -14.62
C ARG A 178 2.37 -1.00 -13.83
N ILE A 179 2.28 -1.04 -12.52
CA ILE A 179 2.98 -0.14 -11.61
C ILE A 179 3.62 -0.98 -10.52
N VAL A 180 4.95 -0.93 -10.44
CA VAL A 180 5.72 -1.57 -9.38
C VAL A 180 6.50 -0.50 -8.65
N GLY A 181 6.00 -0.12 -7.48
CA GLY A 181 6.62 0.86 -6.58
C GLY A 181 7.44 0.18 -5.49
N GLY A 182 8.31 0.93 -4.85
CA GLY A 182 9.10 0.43 -3.73
C GLY A 182 9.47 1.54 -2.75
N ALA A 183 9.58 1.15 -1.49
CA ALA A 183 10.11 1.99 -0.43
C ALA A 183 11.33 1.30 0.21
N LEU A 184 12.36 2.08 0.51
CA LEU A 184 13.51 1.56 1.25
C LEU A 184 13.14 1.39 2.72
N ASP A 185 13.63 0.33 3.34
CA ASP A 185 13.69 0.22 4.81
C ASP A 185 14.85 1.08 5.32
N TYR A 186 14.62 2.40 5.43
CA TYR A 186 15.65 3.40 5.76
C TYR A 186 16.28 3.21 7.13
N TYR A 187 15.54 2.65 8.08
CA TYR A 187 16.02 2.47 9.45
C TYR A 187 16.84 1.20 9.66
N ASN A 188 16.99 0.38 8.63
CA ASN A 188 17.76 -0.85 8.71
C ASN A 188 19.26 -0.55 8.81
N PRO A 189 19.93 -0.88 9.93
CA PRO A 189 21.34 -0.54 10.14
C PRO A 189 22.32 -1.28 9.21
N ARG A 190 21.84 -2.25 8.42
CA ARG A 190 22.65 -3.01 7.46
C ARG A 190 22.87 -2.29 6.12
N TRP A 191 22.23 -1.12 5.92
CA TRP A 191 22.58 -0.26 4.79
C TRP A 191 23.99 0.27 4.92
N ASN A 192 24.76 0.19 3.83
CA ASN A 192 26.11 0.70 3.71
C ASN A 192 26.38 1.13 2.26
N GLU A 193 27.53 1.76 2.02
CA GLU A 193 27.90 2.28 0.70
C GLU A 193 27.82 1.21 -0.41
N ARG A 194 28.32 -0.01 -0.14
CA ARG A 194 28.24 -1.13 -1.08
C ARG A 194 26.78 -1.46 -1.45
N LYS A 195 25.87 -1.49 -0.48
CA LYS A 195 24.45 -1.79 -0.71
C LYS A 195 23.75 -0.67 -1.48
N PHE A 196 24.10 0.59 -1.21
CA PHE A 196 23.59 1.72 -2.00
C PHE A 196 24.12 1.71 -3.44
N LYS A 197 25.37 1.28 -3.67
CA LYS A 197 25.88 1.09 -5.03
C LYS A 197 25.09 0.01 -5.78
N ILE A 198 24.81 -1.14 -5.15
CA ILE A 198 23.97 -2.19 -5.73
C ILE A 198 22.56 -1.64 -6.03
N LEU A 199 21.95 -0.91 -5.09
CA LEU A 199 20.64 -0.28 -5.30
C LEU A 199 20.63 0.59 -6.56
N TYR A 200 21.64 1.45 -6.72
CA TYR A 200 21.76 2.30 -7.89
C TYR A 200 21.85 1.48 -9.19
N GLU A 201 22.69 0.44 -9.22
CA GLU A 201 22.85 -0.44 -10.37
C GLU A 201 21.53 -1.15 -10.74
N GLU A 202 20.80 -1.63 -9.74
CA GLU A 202 19.49 -2.28 -9.95
C GLU A 202 18.43 -1.27 -10.48
N LEU A 203 18.42 -0.05 -9.96
CA LEU A 203 17.54 1.02 -10.44
C LEU A 203 17.86 1.43 -11.89
N VAL A 204 19.14 1.45 -12.28
CA VAL A 204 19.54 1.71 -13.67
C VAL A 204 19.03 0.60 -14.60
N LYS A 205 19.12 -0.68 -14.20
CA LYS A 205 18.57 -1.80 -14.96
C LYS A 205 17.06 -1.67 -15.14
N LEU A 206 16.33 -1.35 -14.06
CA LEU A 206 14.88 -1.11 -14.11
C LEU A 206 14.52 0.06 -15.03
N LYS A 207 15.32 1.13 -15.01
CA LYS A 207 15.07 2.26 -15.91
C LYS A 207 15.22 1.88 -17.37
N LYS A 208 16.23 1.07 -17.71
CA LYS A 208 16.41 0.54 -19.08
C LYS A 208 15.21 -0.32 -19.48
N TYR A 209 14.82 -1.29 -18.64
CA TYR A 209 13.66 -2.13 -18.89
C TYR A 209 12.37 -1.31 -19.10
N GLN A 210 12.13 -0.28 -18.29
CA GLN A 210 10.98 0.62 -18.44
C GLN A 210 10.99 1.39 -19.76
N MET A 211 12.16 1.70 -20.33
CA MET A 211 12.27 2.37 -21.63
C MET A 211 11.93 1.43 -22.80
N GLU A 212 12.20 0.15 -22.64
CA GLU A 212 11.91 -0.90 -23.61
C GLU A 212 10.44 -1.35 -23.49
N GLU A 213 9.98 -1.59 -22.26
CA GLU A 213 8.63 -2.05 -21.92
C GLU A 213 7.72 -0.87 -21.52
N LYS A 214 7.10 -0.21 -22.52
CA LYS A 214 6.32 1.02 -22.33
C LYS A 214 5.08 0.88 -21.42
N ASN A 215 4.63 -0.34 -21.16
CA ASN A 215 3.41 -0.61 -20.40
C ASN A 215 3.61 -0.74 -18.88
N VAL A 216 4.86 -0.70 -18.39
CA VAL A 216 5.19 -0.83 -16.98
C VAL A 216 5.88 0.44 -16.48
N ARG A 217 5.55 0.87 -15.28
CA ARG A 217 6.18 2.00 -14.60
C ARG A 217 6.81 1.54 -13.29
N PHE A 218 8.05 1.99 -13.07
CA PHE A 218 8.77 1.82 -11.81
C PHE A 218 9.00 3.20 -11.18
N PRO A 219 8.05 3.73 -10.39
CA PRO A 219 8.16 5.07 -9.81
C PRO A 219 9.46 5.30 -9.02
N MET A 220 10.03 4.23 -8.44
CA MET A 220 11.30 4.27 -7.72
C MET A 220 12.51 4.63 -8.61
N THR A 221 12.39 4.55 -9.95
CA THR A 221 13.45 4.95 -10.89
C THR A 221 13.39 6.42 -11.29
N ASN A 222 12.44 7.18 -10.75
CA ASN A 222 12.33 8.59 -11.00
C ASN A 222 13.37 9.35 -10.14
N PHE A 223 14.57 9.49 -10.66
CA PHE A 223 15.69 10.24 -10.04
C PHE A 223 15.49 11.76 -10.02
N TYR A 224 14.29 12.26 -10.31
CA TYR A 224 14.02 13.68 -10.19
C TYR A 224 13.98 14.06 -8.72
N CYS A 225 14.95 14.86 -8.31
CA CYS A 225 14.87 15.65 -7.09
C CYS A 225 13.65 16.56 -7.21
N ARG A 226 12.47 16.10 -6.83
CA ARG A 226 11.43 17.05 -6.43
C ARG A 226 12.02 17.77 -5.23
N LYS A 227 12.16 19.10 -5.31
CA LYS A 227 12.29 19.91 -4.10
C LYS A 227 11.25 19.36 -3.15
N MET A 228 11.70 18.77 -2.05
CA MET A 228 10.78 18.33 -1.01
C MET A 228 10.09 19.61 -0.56
N GLY A 229 8.86 19.80 -1.01
CA GLY A 229 8.00 20.81 -0.46
C GLY A 229 7.88 20.57 1.03
N GLU A 230 7.60 21.61 1.79
CA GLU A 230 7.31 21.50 3.20
C GLU A 230 6.35 20.33 3.42
N CYS A 231 6.69 19.45 4.35
CA CYS A 231 5.84 18.35 4.73
C CYS A 231 4.49 18.92 5.15
N GLY A 232 3.42 18.64 4.39
CA GLY A 232 2.06 19.10 4.68
C GLY A 232 1.42 18.45 5.91
N PHE A 233 2.22 17.65 6.66
CA PHE A 233 1.79 16.97 7.87
C PHE A 233 1.32 18.00 8.92
N GLY A 234 0.09 17.85 9.39
CA GLY A 234 -0.50 18.77 10.37
C GLY A 234 -1.31 19.93 9.78
N LYS A 235 -1.23 20.19 8.46
CA LYS A 235 -2.12 21.18 7.80
C LYS A 235 -3.24 20.50 6.99
N ASN A 236 -2.88 19.49 6.17
CA ASN A 236 -3.79 18.86 5.24
C ASN A 236 -3.80 17.32 5.37
N TYR A 237 -3.02 16.75 6.29
CA TYR A 237 -2.90 15.32 6.50
C TYR A 237 -3.27 14.97 7.95
N PHE A 238 -4.17 14.01 8.12
CA PHE A 238 -4.56 13.46 9.41
C PHE A 238 -4.34 11.95 9.40
N THR A 239 -3.70 11.45 10.43
CA THR A 239 -3.60 10.00 10.69
C THR A 239 -4.34 9.71 11.98
N LEU A 240 -5.34 8.82 11.92
CA LEU A 240 -6.08 8.34 13.08
C LEU A 240 -5.65 6.90 13.37
N TYR A 241 -5.26 6.65 14.59
CA TYR A 241 -4.92 5.34 15.15
C TYR A 241 -6.04 4.84 16.03
#